data_cf760d843ad3c9382a1157a71f296376
#
_entry.id   cf760d843ad3c9382a1157a71f296376
#
_cell.length_a   1.000
_cell.length_b   1.000
_cell.length_c   1.000
_cell.angle_alpha   90.00
_cell.angle_beta   90.00
_cell.angle_gamma   90.00
#
_symmetry.space_group_name_H-M   'P 1'
#
loop_
_entity.id
_entity.type
_entity.pdbx_description
1 polymer ?
#
loop_
_entity_poly.entity_id
_entity_poly.type
_entity_poly.pdbx_seq_one_letter_code
_entity_poly.pdbx_strand_id
1 'polypeptide(L)'
;MSDQSSDPIVEQFRNQITDTDLAILEAINKRITTVRKLHAYKAEQGYDAVDPSREEWLTQYLQRCNKGPLSNDEVAILWRSIIDSTLREVARLREA
;
A
#
# COMPACT_ATOMS: atom_id res chain seq x y z
N MET A 1 -29.25 -15.76 -19.53
CA MET A 1 -27.99 -15.23 -18.96
C MET A 1 -27.09 -16.37 -18.57
N SER A 2 -25.86 -16.34 -19.02
CA SER A 2 -24.89 -17.35 -18.60
C SER A 2 -24.45 -17.06 -17.16
N ASP A 3 -24.37 -18.12 -16.35
CA ASP A 3 -23.87 -18.04 -14.98
C ASP A 3 -22.34 -18.07 -15.03
N GLN A 4 -21.71 -16.90 -14.81
CA GLN A 4 -20.27 -16.76 -14.83
C GLN A 4 -19.58 -17.59 -13.75
N SER A 5 -20.27 -17.89 -12.65
CA SER A 5 -19.68 -18.61 -11.53
C SER A 5 -19.34 -20.06 -11.87
N SER A 6 -19.95 -20.62 -12.91
CA SER A 6 -19.69 -22.00 -13.35
C SER A 6 -18.66 -22.09 -14.47
N ASP A 7 -18.16 -20.95 -14.99
CA ASP A 7 -17.18 -20.94 -16.08
C ASP A 7 -15.77 -21.17 -15.49
N PRO A 8 -15.09 -22.29 -15.86
CA PRO A 8 -13.76 -22.60 -15.32
C PRO A 8 -12.70 -21.55 -15.65
N ILE A 9 -12.82 -20.89 -16.80
CA ILE A 9 -11.86 -19.86 -17.21
C ILE A 9 -12.03 -18.61 -16.37
N VAL A 10 -13.29 -18.20 -16.15
CA VAL A 10 -13.58 -17.07 -15.25
C VAL A 10 -13.04 -17.38 -13.84
N GLU A 11 -13.23 -18.60 -13.34
CA GLU A 11 -12.78 -19.01 -12.02
C GLU A 11 -11.25 -18.97 -11.91
N GLN A 12 -10.53 -19.39 -12.95
CA GLN A 12 -9.07 -19.31 -12.98
C GLN A 12 -8.59 -17.86 -12.85
N PHE A 13 -9.21 -16.94 -13.59
CA PHE A 13 -8.85 -15.51 -13.50
C PHE A 13 -9.18 -14.93 -12.12
N ARG A 14 -10.33 -15.29 -11.56
CA ARG A 14 -10.70 -14.87 -10.19
C ARG A 14 -9.70 -15.35 -9.15
N ASN A 15 -9.24 -16.59 -9.27
CA ASN A 15 -8.22 -17.13 -8.37
C ASN A 15 -6.89 -16.36 -8.50
N GLN A 16 -6.48 -16.02 -9.72
CA GLN A 16 -5.27 -15.22 -9.94
C GLN A 16 -5.40 -13.83 -9.32
N ILE A 17 -6.57 -13.20 -9.47
CA ILE A 17 -6.85 -11.89 -8.86
C ILE A 17 -6.78 -11.99 -7.33
N THR A 18 -7.40 -13.02 -6.75
CA THR A 18 -7.38 -13.24 -5.30
C THR A 18 -5.96 -13.44 -4.78
N ASP A 19 -5.14 -14.22 -5.48
CA ASP A 19 -3.75 -14.44 -5.09
C ASP A 19 -2.96 -13.12 -5.14
N THR A 20 -3.19 -12.31 -6.15
CA THR A 20 -2.56 -10.98 -6.26
C THR A 20 -3.02 -10.07 -5.14
N ASP A 21 -4.31 -10.07 -4.82
CA ASP A 21 -4.85 -9.25 -3.72
C ASP A 21 -4.26 -9.65 -2.38
N LEU A 22 -4.07 -10.95 -2.14
CA LEU A 22 -3.41 -11.43 -0.91
C LEU A 22 -1.97 -10.91 -0.84
N ALA A 23 -1.25 -10.91 -1.95
CA ALA A 23 0.12 -10.37 -2.00
C ALA A 23 0.14 -8.86 -1.71
N ILE A 24 -0.84 -8.12 -2.24
CA ILE A 24 -0.99 -6.68 -1.94
C ILE A 24 -1.25 -6.48 -0.46
N LEU A 25 -2.18 -7.25 0.12
CA LEU A 25 -2.51 -7.14 1.54
C LEU A 25 -1.30 -7.41 2.43
N GLU A 26 -0.55 -8.46 2.14
CA GLU A 26 0.68 -8.79 2.87
C GLU A 26 1.72 -7.67 2.77
N ALA A 27 1.88 -7.08 1.58
CA ALA A 27 2.81 -5.98 1.37
C ALA A 27 2.40 -4.73 2.16
N ILE A 28 1.11 -4.42 2.20
CA ILE A 28 0.59 -3.28 2.99
C ILE A 28 0.84 -3.51 4.48
N ASN A 29 0.56 -4.71 4.99
CA ASN A 29 0.80 -5.04 6.39
C ASN A 29 2.29 -4.95 6.74
N LYS A 30 3.15 -5.42 5.86
CA LYS A 30 4.61 -5.30 6.05
C LYS A 30 5.04 -3.84 6.10
N ARG A 31 4.47 -3.00 5.23
CA ARG A 31 4.76 -1.57 5.19
C ARG A 31 4.40 -0.92 6.53
N ILE A 32 3.21 -1.20 7.06
CA ILE A 32 2.75 -0.68 8.36
C ILE A 32 3.71 -1.08 9.47
N THR A 33 4.10 -2.35 9.53
CA THR A 33 5.03 -2.85 10.54
C THR A 33 6.37 -2.13 10.47
N THR A 34 6.90 -1.91 9.27
CA THR A 34 8.19 -1.23 9.07
C THR A 34 8.10 0.25 9.45
N VAL A 35 7.02 0.93 9.06
CA VAL A 35 6.83 2.34 9.41
C VAL A 35 6.65 2.50 10.92
N ARG A 36 5.96 1.56 11.58
CA ARG A 36 5.82 1.56 13.04
C ARG A 36 7.19 1.51 13.72
N LYS A 37 8.09 0.66 13.25
CA LYS A 37 9.45 0.56 13.77
C LYS A 37 10.24 1.85 13.53
N LEU A 38 10.10 2.44 12.35
CA LEU A 38 10.74 3.70 12.02
C LEU A 38 10.26 4.83 12.93
N HIS A 39 8.94 4.92 13.15
CA HIS A 39 8.38 5.98 14.02
C HIS A 39 8.83 5.81 15.47
N ALA A 40 8.94 4.58 15.96
CA ALA A 40 9.46 4.33 17.31
C ALA A 40 10.90 4.80 17.43
N TYR A 41 11.74 4.52 16.46
CA TYR A 41 13.12 4.98 16.42
C TYR A 41 13.19 6.51 16.37
N LYS A 42 12.40 7.14 15.49
CA LYS A 42 12.37 8.60 15.37
C LYS A 42 11.95 9.26 16.69
N ALA A 43 10.99 8.68 17.40
CA ALA A 43 10.56 9.19 18.70
C ALA A 43 11.70 9.16 19.71
N GLU A 44 12.48 8.09 19.75
CA GLU A 44 13.65 7.97 20.63
C GLU A 44 14.71 9.03 20.32
N GLN A 45 14.85 9.43 19.07
CA GLN A 45 15.84 10.40 18.61
C GLN A 45 15.32 11.85 18.65
N GLY A 46 14.05 12.04 18.95
CA GLY A 46 13.44 13.37 18.92
C GLY A 46 13.18 13.91 17.51
N TYR A 47 13.08 13.04 16.53
CA TYR A 47 12.79 13.42 15.14
C TYR A 47 11.28 13.49 14.91
N ASP A 48 10.86 14.30 13.93
CA ASP A 48 9.46 14.36 13.50
C ASP A 48 9.06 13.04 12.83
N ALA A 49 7.86 12.54 13.17
CA ALA A 49 7.36 11.28 12.62
C ALA A 49 7.05 11.38 11.13
N VAL A 50 6.41 12.48 10.71
CA VAL A 50 5.99 12.68 9.31
C VAL A 50 7.01 13.55 8.59
N ASP A 51 7.38 13.10 7.38
CA ASP A 51 8.29 13.83 6.49
C ASP A 51 7.60 14.03 5.14
N PRO A 52 6.94 15.21 4.93
CA PRO A 52 6.22 15.46 3.68
C PRO A 52 7.11 15.41 2.43
N SER A 53 8.37 15.82 2.53
CA SER A 53 9.28 15.78 1.37
C SER A 53 9.60 14.34 0.98
N ARG A 54 9.70 13.44 1.95
CA ARG A 54 9.91 12.00 1.69
C ARG A 54 8.68 11.38 1.05
N GLU A 55 7.48 11.76 1.48
CA GLU A 55 6.23 11.28 0.88
C GLU A 55 6.12 11.70 -0.59
N GLU A 56 6.44 12.95 -0.89
CA GLU A 56 6.44 13.47 -2.26
C GLU A 56 7.50 12.74 -3.12
N TRP A 57 8.70 12.57 -2.59
CA TRP A 57 9.76 11.84 -3.27
C TRP A 57 9.32 10.42 -3.63
N LEU A 58 8.68 9.73 -2.68
CA LEU A 58 8.23 8.35 -2.88
C LEU A 58 7.25 8.26 -4.05
N THR A 59 6.24 9.14 -4.07
CA THR A 59 5.25 9.16 -5.14
C THR A 59 5.91 9.36 -6.51
N GLN A 60 6.81 10.32 -6.61
CA GLN A 60 7.54 10.60 -7.86
C GLN A 60 8.43 9.41 -8.27
N TYR A 61 9.11 8.80 -7.31
CA TYR A 61 9.94 7.63 -7.56
C TYR A 61 9.12 6.47 -8.11
N LEU A 62 7.97 6.20 -7.50
CA LEU A 62 7.08 5.12 -7.94
C LEU A 62 6.52 5.38 -9.33
N GLN A 63 6.18 6.63 -9.64
CA GLN A 63 5.73 7.00 -10.98
C GLN A 63 6.83 6.73 -12.02
N ARG A 64 8.09 7.03 -11.70
CA ARG A 64 9.23 6.74 -12.59
C ARG A 64 9.45 5.24 -12.78
N CYS A 65 9.21 4.45 -11.74
CA CYS A 65 9.38 2.99 -11.80
C CYS A 65 8.19 2.27 -12.42
N ASN A 66 7.05 2.93 -12.56
CA ASN A 66 5.82 2.34 -13.04
C ASN A 66 5.93 1.96 -14.52
N LYS A 67 5.68 0.68 -14.81
CA LYS A 67 5.70 0.15 -16.19
C LYS A 67 4.30 -0.08 -16.75
N GLY A 68 3.26 0.37 -16.02
CA GLY A 68 1.87 0.13 -16.41
C GLY A 68 1.44 -1.32 -16.18
N PRO A 69 0.18 -1.64 -16.43
CA PRO A 69 -0.86 -0.81 -17.05
C PRO A 69 -1.46 0.30 -16.17
N LEU A 70 -1.13 0.36 -14.88
CA LEU A 70 -1.61 1.44 -14.00
C LEU A 70 -1.08 2.80 -14.49
N SER A 71 -1.95 3.82 -14.57
CA SER A 71 -1.50 5.15 -14.95
C SER A 71 -0.71 5.81 -13.81
N ASN A 72 0.17 6.76 -14.15
CA ASN A 72 0.91 7.50 -13.14
C ASN A 72 -0.01 8.38 -12.28
N ASP A 73 -1.11 8.88 -12.81
CA ASP A 73 -2.11 9.60 -12.02
C ASP A 73 -2.70 8.69 -10.94
N GLU A 74 -3.03 7.45 -11.28
CA GLU A 74 -3.54 6.48 -10.30
C GLU A 74 -2.48 6.06 -9.29
N VAL A 75 -1.19 5.99 -9.68
CA VAL A 75 -0.12 5.75 -8.72
C VAL A 75 -0.15 6.81 -7.62
N ALA A 76 -0.28 8.09 -7.98
CA ALA A 76 -0.34 9.18 -7.01
C ALA A 76 -1.54 9.06 -6.08
N ILE A 77 -2.73 8.75 -6.65
CA ILE A 77 -3.97 8.60 -5.88
C ILE A 77 -3.86 7.42 -4.89
N LEU A 78 -3.42 6.26 -5.39
CA LEU A 78 -3.30 5.06 -4.56
C LEU A 78 -2.27 5.25 -3.44
N TRP A 79 -1.11 5.81 -3.75
CA TRP A 79 -0.08 5.97 -2.72
C TRP A 79 -0.45 7.02 -1.69
N ARG A 80 -1.19 8.07 -2.05
CA ARG A 80 -1.76 8.97 -1.04
C ARG A 80 -2.64 8.20 -0.06
N SER A 81 -3.50 7.32 -0.56
CA SER A 81 -4.33 6.46 0.29
C SER A 81 -3.51 5.51 1.15
N ILE A 82 -2.50 4.88 0.57
CA ILE A 82 -1.64 3.92 1.29
C ILE A 82 -0.87 4.63 2.40
N ILE A 83 -0.29 5.81 2.11
CA ILE A 83 0.43 6.61 3.10
C ILE A 83 -0.50 7.01 4.24
N ASP A 84 -1.68 7.53 3.92
CA ASP A 84 -2.65 7.98 4.92
C ASP A 84 -3.14 6.81 5.79
N SER A 85 -3.43 5.66 5.18
CA SER A 85 -3.83 4.45 5.91
C SER A 85 -2.72 3.96 6.83
N THR A 86 -1.47 3.98 6.33
CA THR A 86 -0.31 3.57 7.13
C THR A 86 -0.19 4.47 8.37
N LEU A 87 -0.30 5.78 8.21
CA LEU A 87 -0.19 6.72 9.33
C LEU A 87 -1.31 6.52 10.34
N ARG A 88 -2.54 6.31 9.88
CA ARG A 88 -3.67 6.05 10.77
C ARG A 88 -3.46 4.77 11.57
N GLU A 89 -2.99 3.70 10.93
CA GLU A 89 -2.80 2.42 11.61
C GLU A 89 -1.61 2.44 12.56
N VAL A 90 -0.53 3.12 12.20
CA VAL A 90 0.61 3.28 13.11
C VAL A 90 0.19 4.06 14.36
N ALA A 91 -0.63 5.11 14.20
CA ALA A 91 -1.16 5.87 15.34
C ALA A 91 -2.07 4.99 16.21
N ARG A 92 -2.95 4.20 15.61
CA ARG A 92 -3.83 3.27 16.34
C ARG A 92 -3.03 2.25 17.15
N LEU A 93 -1.99 1.68 16.54
CA LEU A 93 -1.16 0.66 17.22
C LEU A 93 -0.33 1.23 18.36
N ARG A 94 0.03 2.50 18.28
CA ARG A 94 0.76 3.17 19.37
C ARG A 94 -0.11 3.37 20.61
N GLU A 95 -1.41 3.54 20.44
CA GLU A 95 -2.37 3.75 21.52
C GLU A 95 -2.91 2.44 22.11
N ALA A 96 -2.62 1.32 21.49
CA ALA A 96 -3.08 0.01 21.92
C ALA A 96 -2.29 -0.50 23.14
#